data_eca85fbc3c70934556ed57e49f6d1b7b
#
_entry.id   eca85fbc3c70934556ed57e49f6d1b7b
#
_cell.length_a   1.000
_cell.length_b   1.000
_cell.length_c   1.000
_cell.angle_alpha   90.00
_cell.angle_beta   90.00
_cell.angle_gamma   90.00
#
_symmetry.space_group_name_H-M   'P 1'
#
loop_
_entity.id
_entity.type
_entity.pdbx_description
1 polymer ?
#
loop_
_entity_poly.entity_id
_entity_poly.type
_entity_poly.pdbx_seq_one_letter_code
_entity_poly.pdbx_strand_id
1 'polypeptide(L)'
;MKNTILIILAALLWMACSDEDKVNIKPVAAFKASEVIVQEGQSVAFTDLSFDQDGQIAQWAWDFGNGSSSEEQSPITEYSAAGEYTVTLSVWDNQGTQNANTFSKTITVKEKSTADVEPEIAWEFQTPCGFQDVSPAIDDHGNVVVGCDANNARGGQNIWVINNGTEVWHYSSGDVIRSSAAIADDGTIYVGSYDKKLYAFSASSSAPLGTFDLGATAKFSSPAIDKDGTVFFSANKKLFAINAAPGMTEKWNADCEGTTQSTPVIGDDAVYICSNSGKLYAFAKNDGKKRWTVEYGKTCTSVPAIGEDGTIYLCGETADGGIVMAVNPDGTVKWQQYSASAFANSGISLSIDGYLYVGNSDGDMLCYTQEDGTSVWKFKAQGQIRSVPAIDNAGNIYFGDGKGYFYVLNSKGKLSYKEIQLGTNIWSSPVIDKNGLIYVCTDVTKSSEPGKVFALRTHATGAQQGWSMRSGDYKRNARKK
;
A
#
# COMPACT_ATOMS: atom_id res chain seq x y z
N MET A 1 111.63 3.93 47.25
CA MET A 1 111.81 2.93 46.17
C MET A 1 111.17 1.61 46.60
N LYS A 2 110.47 0.99 45.74
CA LYS A 2 109.75 -0.26 45.80
C LYS A 2 108.28 -0.14 46.19
N ASN A 3 107.46 -0.13 45.11
CA ASN A 3 106.06 -0.32 45.13
C ASN A 3 105.63 -1.76 45.41
N THR A 4 104.77 -1.94 46.33
CA THR A 4 104.10 -3.24 46.53
C THR A 4 102.65 -3.11 46.05
N ILE A 5 102.34 -3.85 45.01
CA ILE A 5 101.00 -3.92 44.43
C ILE A 5 100.15 -4.88 45.25
N LEU A 6 99.05 -4.36 45.81
CA LEU A 6 98.05 -5.16 46.52
C LEU A 6 96.93 -5.53 45.53
N ILE A 7 96.76 -6.80 45.16
CA ILE A 7 95.73 -7.33 44.36
C ILE A 7 94.52 -7.63 45.25
N ILE A 8 93.44 -6.85 45.09
CA ILE A 8 92.16 -7.13 45.73
C ILE A 8 91.30 -7.97 44.74
N LEU A 9 91.04 -9.20 45.11
CA LEU A 9 90.15 -10.11 44.41
C LEU A 9 88.70 -9.69 44.71
N ALA A 10 88.00 -9.05 43.76
CA ALA A 10 86.63 -8.79 43.89
C ALA A 10 85.84 -10.06 43.47
N ALA A 11 85.21 -10.70 44.44
CA ALA A 11 84.24 -11.77 44.19
C ALA A 11 82.95 -11.15 43.62
N LEU A 12 82.67 -11.38 42.36
CA LEU A 12 81.38 -11.08 41.75
C LEU A 12 80.31 -12.06 42.31
N LEU A 13 79.55 -11.60 43.27
CA LEU A 13 78.24 -12.23 43.55
C LEU A 13 77.35 -12.00 42.39
N TRP A 14 77.07 -13.03 41.61
CA TRP A 14 75.92 -13.07 40.73
C TRP A 14 74.65 -13.22 41.61
N MET A 15 73.93 -12.13 41.85
CA MET A 15 72.52 -12.22 42.25
C MET A 15 71.76 -12.68 41.02
N ALA A 16 71.37 -13.94 41.02
CA ALA A 16 70.32 -14.37 40.16
C ALA A 16 69.02 -13.60 40.59
N CYS A 17 68.62 -12.62 39.82
CA CYS A 17 67.24 -12.14 39.87
C CYS A 17 66.36 -13.34 39.47
N SER A 18 65.66 -13.94 40.42
CA SER A 18 64.55 -14.77 40.11
C SER A 18 63.53 -13.85 39.38
N ASP A 19 63.23 -14.14 38.12
CA ASP A 19 62.02 -13.65 37.53
C ASP A 19 60.88 -14.19 38.40
N GLU A 20 60.39 -13.37 39.32
CA GLU A 20 59.08 -13.61 39.89
C GLU A 20 58.18 -13.66 38.70
N ASP A 21 57.48 -14.78 38.52
CA ASP A 21 56.44 -14.94 37.53
C ASP A 21 55.44 -13.75 37.64
N LYS A 22 55.65 -12.71 36.83
CA LYS A 22 54.69 -11.60 36.77
C LYS A 22 53.36 -12.18 36.33
N VAL A 23 52.39 -12.17 37.23
CA VAL A 23 51.05 -12.61 36.92
C VAL A 23 50.52 -11.68 35.84
N ASN A 24 50.27 -12.23 34.66
CA ASN A 24 49.72 -11.50 33.54
C ASN A 24 48.35 -10.87 33.91
N ILE A 25 48.20 -9.59 33.70
CA ILE A 25 46.97 -8.84 33.92
C ILE A 25 46.14 -8.90 32.62
N LYS A 26 44.90 -9.32 32.75
CA LYS A 26 43.99 -9.38 31.57
C LYS A 26 43.79 -8.02 30.92
N PRO A 27 43.74 -7.98 29.60
CA PRO A 27 43.44 -6.73 28.89
C PRO A 27 42.04 -6.23 29.19
N VAL A 28 41.80 -4.95 29.05
CA VAL A 28 40.48 -4.32 29.20
C VAL A 28 39.95 -3.98 27.82
N ALA A 29 38.85 -4.62 27.43
CA ALA A 29 38.15 -4.30 26.20
C ALA A 29 37.36 -2.99 26.35
N ALA A 30 37.47 -2.10 25.37
CA ALA A 30 36.68 -0.89 25.27
C ALA A 30 36.64 -0.40 23.82
N PHE A 31 35.57 0.19 23.44
CA PHE A 31 35.45 0.82 22.11
C PHE A 31 34.47 2.01 22.08
N LYS A 32 34.61 2.82 21.05
CA LYS A 32 33.70 3.89 20.69
C LYS A 32 33.11 3.58 19.33
N ALA A 33 31.80 3.72 19.16
CA ALA A 33 31.11 3.78 17.88
C ALA A 33 31.04 5.22 17.39
N SER A 34 31.15 5.45 16.08
CA SER A 34 30.94 6.77 15.46
C SER A 34 29.56 7.34 15.81
N GLU A 35 28.55 6.48 15.78
CA GLU A 35 27.18 6.77 16.18
C GLU A 35 26.55 5.53 16.83
N VAL A 36 25.58 5.73 17.72
CA VAL A 36 24.84 4.65 18.39
C VAL A 36 23.38 4.57 17.91
N ILE A 37 22.93 5.56 17.15
CA ILE A 37 21.64 5.60 16.47
C ILE A 37 21.90 5.95 15.01
N VAL A 38 21.59 5.04 14.10
CA VAL A 38 21.79 5.20 12.65
C VAL A 38 20.51 4.79 11.91
N GLN A 39 20.45 5.00 10.59
CA GLN A 39 19.38 4.52 9.72
C GLN A 39 19.84 3.28 8.95
N GLU A 40 18.90 2.50 8.44
CA GLU A 40 19.15 1.38 7.52
C GLU A 40 20.07 1.79 6.36
N GLY A 41 21.03 0.94 6.03
CA GLY A 41 22.04 1.17 4.99
C GLY A 41 23.15 2.12 5.42
N GLN A 42 23.19 2.62 6.65
CA GLN A 42 24.30 3.43 7.14
C GLN A 42 25.39 2.56 7.76
N SER A 43 26.65 2.98 7.53
CA SER A 43 27.82 2.35 8.11
C SER A 43 28.16 2.97 9.47
N VAL A 44 28.57 2.14 10.42
CA VAL A 44 29.10 2.53 11.73
C VAL A 44 30.56 2.16 11.80
N ALA A 45 31.41 3.14 12.09
CA ALA A 45 32.84 2.92 12.36
C ALA A 45 33.06 2.70 13.87
N PHE A 46 33.83 1.68 14.19
CA PHE A 46 34.23 1.38 15.55
C PHE A 46 35.71 1.71 15.76
N THR A 47 36.00 2.40 16.84
CA THR A 47 37.39 2.73 17.24
C THR A 47 37.72 1.94 18.48
N ASP A 48 38.75 1.13 18.42
CA ASP A 48 39.29 0.40 19.55
C ASP A 48 39.87 1.36 20.59
N LEU A 49 39.52 1.18 21.84
CA LEU A 49 40.04 1.90 23.02
C LEU A 49 40.54 0.92 24.07
N SER A 50 40.70 -0.35 23.69
CA SER A 50 41.21 -1.38 24.59
C SER A 50 42.65 -1.10 25.02
N PHE A 51 42.99 -1.49 26.23
CA PHE A 51 44.34 -1.36 26.75
C PHE A 51 44.71 -2.57 27.60
N ASP A 52 46.02 -2.79 27.72
CA ASP A 52 46.63 -3.77 28.58
C ASP A 52 47.63 -3.06 29.50
N GLN A 53 47.59 -3.37 30.81
CA GLN A 53 48.36 -2.67 31.81
C GLN A 53 49.83 -3.12 31.85
N ASP A 54 50.13 -4.35 31.49
CA ASP A 54 51.46 -4.97 31.56
C ASP A 54 51.95 -5.58 30.23
N GLY A 55 51.17 -5.36 29.13
CA GLY A 55 51.45 -5.84 27.79
C GLY A 55 50.91 -4.99 26.67
N GLN A 56 50.49 -5.65 25.60
CA GLN A 56 49.85 -5.02 24.43
C GLN A 56 48.69 -5.89 23.93
N ILE A 57 47.63 -5.27 23.40
CA ILE A 57 46.56 -5.99 22.71
C ILE A 57 47.14 -6.58 21.42
N ALA A 58 46.96 -7.88 21.23
CA ALA A 58 47.51 -8.63 20.10
C ALA A 58 46.41 -9.10 19.13
N GLN A 59 45.16 -9.26 19.61
CA GLN A 59 44.06 -9.74 18.77
C GLN A 59 42.75 -9.05 19.16
N TRP A 60 41.87 -8.88 18.15
CA TRP A 60 40.53 -8.35 18.26
C TRP A 60 39.56 -9.34 17.63
N ALA A 61 38.37 -9.49 18.18
CA ALA A 61 37.26 -10.18 17.57
C ALA A 61 35.96 -9.39 17.83
N TRP A 62 35.37 -8.95 16.76
CA TRP A 62 34.11 -8.21 16.76
C TRP A 62 32.98 -9.11 16.34
N ASP A 63 31.86 -9.05 17.05
CA ASP A 63 30.54 -9.50 16.64
C ASP A 63 29.65 -8.27 16.59
N PHE A 64 29.09 -7.96 15.41
CA PHE A 64 28.26 -6.76 15.23
C PHE A 64 26.78 -7.01 15.54
N GLY A 65 26.38 -8.24 15.90
CA GLY A 65 25.02 -8.61 16.22
C GLY A 65 24.09 -8.75 15.00
N ASN A 66 24.58 -8.44 13.79
CA ASN A 66 23.84 -8.53 12.52
C ASN A 66 24.23 -9.78 11.70
N GLY A 67 24.97 -10.72 12.29
CA GLY A 67 25.51 -11.92 11.65
C GLY A 67 26.86 -11.70 10.96
N SER A 68 27.42 -10.50 10.98
CA SER A 68 28.77 -10.21 10.50
C SER A 68 29.78 -10.06 11.65
N SER A 69 31.07 -10.25 11.37
CA SER A 69 32.16 -10.16 12.31
C SER A 69 33.42 -9.57 11.68
N SER A 70 34.40 -9.15 12.49
CA SER A 70 35.70 -8.64 12.03
C SER A 70 36.81 -8.96 13.05
N GLU A 71 38.04 -9.08 12.56
CA GLU A 71 39.27 -9.20 13.36
C GLU A 71 40.12 -7.92 13.26
N GLU A 72 39.68 -6.91 12.54
CA GLU A 72 40.40 -5.64 12.44
C GLU A 72 40.37 -4.88 13.76
N GLN A 73 41.42 -4.10 14.05
CA GLN A 73 41.46 -3.29 15.26
C GLN A 73 40.32 -2.27 15.34
N SER A 74 40.00 -1.60 14.24
CA SER A 74 38.99 -0.55 14.18
C SER A 74 38.14 -0.72 12.91
N PRO A 75 37.16 -1.62 12.89
CA PRO A 75 36.41 -1.97 11.72
C PRO A 75 35.24 -1.01 11.43
N ILE A 76 34.70 -1.17 10.24
CA ILE A 76 33.42 -0.52 9.82
C ILE A 76 32.45 -1.63 9.42
N THR A 77 31.19 -1.51 9.81
CA THR A 77 30.12 -2.41 9.34
C THR A 77 28.87 -1.61 8.93
N GLU A 78 28.06 -2.18 8.03
CA GLU A 78 26.80 -1.63 7.59
C GLU A 78 25.65 -2.42 8.21
N TYR A 79 24.56 -1.73 8.58
CA TYR A 79 23.34 -2.33 9.07
C TYR A 79 22.21 -2.16 8.04
N SER A 80 21.85 -3.24 7.37
CA SER A 80 20.88 -3.25 6.27
C SER A 80 19.42 -3.32 6.70
N ALA A 81 19.12 -3.55 7.99
CA ALA A 81 17.76 -3.63 8.52
C ALA A 81 17.61 -2.89 9.85
N ALA A 82 16.42 -2.35 10.10
CA ALA A 82 16.09 -1.72 11.38
C ALA A 82 16.07 -2.74 12.52
N GLY A 83 16.51 -2.32 13.70
CA GLY A 83 16.58 -3.18 14.88
C GLY A 83 17.55 -2.67 15.93
N GLU A 84 17.65 -3.41 17.02
CA GLU A 84 18.68 -3.20 18.05
C GLU A 84 19.74 -4.30 17.93
N TYR A 85 20.98 -3.89 17.74
CA TYR A 85 22.13 -4.77 17.55
C TYR A 85 23.09 -4.62 18.69
N THR A 86 23.42 -5.72 19.37
CA THR A 86 24.44 -5.73 20.41
C THR A 86 25.80 -6.02 19.77
N VAL A 87 26.64 -5.01 19.73
CA VAL A 87 28.04 -5.13 19.26
C VAL A 87 28.89 -5.56 20.41
N THR A 88 29.69 -6.60 20.21
CA THR A 88 30.62 -7.14 21.21
C THR A 88 32.04 -7.16 20.66
N LEU A 89 32.98 -6.58 21.42
CA LEU A 89 34.40 -6.68 21.18
C LEU A 89 35.05 -7.62 22.22
N SER A 90 35.80 -8.59 21.74
CA SER A 90 36.71 -9.42 22.56
C SER A 90 38.15 -9.11 22.20
N VAL A 91 39.03 -8.98 23.19
CA VAL A 91 40.46 -8.69 22.98
C VAL A 91 41.34 -9.66 23.76
N TRP A 92 42.52 -9.96 23.21
CA TRP A 92 43.56 -10.78 23.80
C TRP A 92 44.89 -10.02 23.81
N ASP A 93 45.68 -10.24 24.85
CA ASP A 93 47.01 -9.70 24.95
C ASP A 93 48.07 -10.52 24.17
N ASN A 94 49.31 -10.05 24.17
CA ASN A 94 50.45 -10.71 23.53
C ASN A 94 51.08 -11.82 24.39
N GLN A 95 50.53 -12.10 25.57
CA GLN A 95 51.03 -13.14 26.48
C GLN A 95 50.20 -14.42 26.43
N GLY A 96 49.20 -14.47 25.52
CA GLY A 96 48.49 -15.68 25.17
C GLY A 96 47.52 -16.18 26.24
N THR A 97 47.00 -15.31 27.09
CA THR A 97 45.99 -15.68 28.06
C THR A 97 44.65 -15.98 27.39
N GLN A 98 44.08 -17.15 27.70
CA GLN A 98 42.78 -17.61 27.13
C GLN A 98 41.55 -16.82 27.63
N ASN A 99 41.74 -15.72 28.31
CA ASN A 99 40.65 -14.96 28.90
C ASN A 99 40.53 -13.61 28.19
N ALA A 100 39.83 -13.61 27.08
CA ALA A 100 39.35 -12.38 26.48
C ALA A 100 38.54 -11.57 27.50
N ASN A 101 38.79 -10.28 27.58
CA ASN A 101 37.82 -9.38 28.16
C ASN A 101 36.87 -8.93 27.05
N THR A 102 35.60 -8.77 27.36
CA THR A 102 34.56 -8.38 26.40
C THR A 102 33.91 -7.08 26.83
N PHE A 103 33.61 -6.26 25.85
CA PHE A 103 32.82 -5.05 26.04
C PHE A 103 31.70 -5.02 24.99
N SER A 104 30.49 -4.71 25.42
CA SER A 104 29.32 -4.65 24.51
C SER A 104 28.62 -3.31 24.57
N LYS A 105 28.03 -2.91 23.41
CA LYS A 105 27.26 -1.70 23.27
C LYS A 105 26.14 -1.92 22.25
N THR A 106 24.97 -1.38 22.52
CA THR A 106 23.84 -1.45 21.59
C THR A 106 23.91 -0.34 20.54
N ILE A 107 23.72 -0.71 19.27
CA ILE A 107 23.47 0.18 18.14
C ILE A 107 22.01 0.06 17.78
N THR A 108 21.27 1.18 17.78
CA THR A 108 19.87 1.26 17.35
C THR A 108 19.84 1.69 15.89
N VAL A 109 19.37 0.82 15.02
CA VAL A 109 19.16 1.10 13.60
C VAL A 109 17.69 1.44 13.39
N LYS A 110 17.40 2.65 12.97
CA LYS A 110 16.05 3.12 12.64
C LYS A 110 15.75 2.81 11.18
N GLU A 111 14.48 2.55 10.87
CA GLU A 111 14.02 2.50 9.48
C GLU A 111 14.46 3.77 8.74
N LYS A 112 14.88 3.61 7.49
CA LYS A 112 15.24 4.73 6.63
C LYS A 112 14.00 5.58 6.40
N SER A 113 13.98 6.81 6.88
CA SER A 113 12.90 7.74 6.61
C SER A 113 12.91 8.13 5.14
N THR A 114 11.87 7.76 4.42
CA THR A 114 11.60 8.21 3.05
C THR A 114 10.66 9.42 3.02
N ALA A 115 10.29 9.96 4.20
CA ALA A 115 9.33 11.07 4.32
C ALA A 115 9.75 12.35 3.57
N ASP A 116 11.04 12.52 3.30
CA ASP A 116 11.59 13.65 2.53
C ASP A 116 11.84 13.32 1.04
N VAL A 117 11.53 12.09 0.61
CA VAL A 117 11.73 11.63 -0.77
C VAL A 117 10.37 11.44 -1.43
N GLU A 118 10.19 11.94 -2.63
CA GLU A 118 8.97 11.71 -3.42
C GLU A 118 8.99 10.29 -4.03
N PRO A 119 7.80 9.65 -4.24
CA PRO A 119 7.71 8.43 -5.03
C PRO A 119 8.31 8.62 -6.43
N GLU A 120 9.00 7.62 -6.95
CA GLU A 120 9.57 7.64 -8.30
C GLU A 120 8.47 7.44 -9.35
N ILE A 121 8.42 8.27 -10.38
CA ILE A 121 7.58 8.04 -11.55
C ILE A 121 8.30 7.04 -12.46
N ALA A 122 7.83 5.79 -12.47
CA ALA A 122 8.40 4.75 -13.32
C ALA A 122 8.06 4.98 -14.81
N TRP A 123 6.84 5.42 -15.09
CA TRP A 123 6.38 5.86 -16.39
C TRP A 123 5.09 6.67 -16.29
N GLU A 124 4.79 7.45 -17.32
CA GLU A 124 3.50 8.11 -17.52
C GLU A 124 2.96 7.83 -18.92
N PHE A 125 1.63 7.80 -19.05
CA PHE A 125 0.93 7.72 -20.33
C PHE A 125 -0.14 8.80 -20.40
N GLN A 126 -0.23 9.47 -21.53
CA GLN A 126 -1.13 10.59 -21.73
C GLN A 126 -2.30 10.20 -22.64
N THR A 127 -3.53 10.50 -22.20
CA THR A 127 -4.76 10.32 -22.99
C THR A 127 -5.33 11.67 -23.41
N PRO A 128 -6.12 11.74 -24.49
CA PRO A 128 -6.74 12.99 -24.92
C PRO A 128 -7.83 13.51 -24.00
N CYS A 129 -8.16 12.81 -22.94
CA CYS A 129 -9.30 13.08 -22.04
C CYS A 129 -8.95 12.80 -20.58
N GLY A 130 -9.65 13.46 -19.64
CA GLY A 130 -9.48 13.27 -18.21
C GLY A 130 -10.15 11.98 -17.68
N PHE A 131 -9.85 11.66 -16.43
CA PHE A 131 -10.31 10.46 -15.73
C PHE A 131 -11.22 10.84 -14.55
N GLN A 132 -12.45 11.24 -14.84
CA GLN A 132 -13.41 11.57 -13.78
C GLN A 132 -13.90 10.32 -13.07
N ASP A 133 -13.46 10.14 -11.82
CA ASP A 133 -13.81 9.03 -10.92
C ASP A 133 -13.46 7.61 -11.46
N VAL A 134 -12.73 7.51 -12.58
CA VAL A 134 -12.26 6.25 -13.15
C VAL A 134 -10.94 5.85 -12.50
N SER A 135 -10.83 4.58 -12.19
CA SER A 135 -9.63 4.01 -11.60
C SER A 135 -9.07 2.88 -12.48
N PRO A 136 -7.75 2.73 -12.58
CA PRO A 136 -7.15 1.68 -13.40
C PRO A 136 -7.49 0.28 -12.86
N ALA A 137 -7.59 -0.70 -13.75
CA ALA A 137 -7.54 -2.13 -13.44
C ALA A 137 -6.34 -2.76 -14.12
N ILE A 138 -5.78 -3.82 -13.56
CA ILE A 138 -4.54 -4.44 -14.06
C ILE A 138 -4.77 -5.93 -14.28
N ASP A 139 -4.34 -6.46 -15.42
CA ASP A 139 -4.34 -7.91 -15.66
C ASP A 139 -3.05 -8.57 -15.16
N ASP A 140 -3.00 -9.91 -15.24
CA ASP A 140 -1.84 -10.69 -14.79
C ASP A 140 -0.58 -10.50 -15.65
N HIS A 141 -0.71 -9.85 -16.82
CA HIS A 141 0.38 -9.53 -17.76
C HIS A 141 0.91 -8.10 -17.57
N GLY A 142 0.31 -7.33 -16.64
CA GLY A 142 0.67 -5.94 -16.39
C GLY A 142 0.03 -4.94 -17.36
N ASN A 143 -1.01 -5.35 -18.10
CA ASN A 143 -1.81 -4.43 -18.88
C ASN A 143 -2.71 -3.62 -17.97
N VAL A 144 -2.63 -2.31 -18.09
CA VAL A 144 -3.44 -1.31 -17.35
C VAL A 144 -4.63 -0.93 -18.22
N VAL A 145 -5.83 -1.16 -17.72
CA VAL A 145 -7.08 -0.82 -18.39
C VAL A 145 -7.69 0.41 -17.76
N VAL A 146 -7.97 1.43 -18.54
CA VAL A 146 -8.60 2.67 -18.10
C VAL A 146 -9.69 3.12 -19.06
N GLY A 147 -10.78 3.65 -18.50
CA GLY A 147 -11.77 4.44 -19.25
C GLY A 147 -11.46 5.93 -19.14
N CYS A 148 -11.96 6.76 -20.02
CA CYS A 148 -11.84 8.21 -19.87
C CYS A 148 -13.07 8.99 -20.37
N ASP A 149 -13.16 10.26 -20.00
CA ASP A 149 -14.30 11.14 -20.22
C ASP A 149 -14.30 11.77 -21.65
N ALA A 150 -13.97 10.95 -22.67
CA ALA A 150 -14.06 11.34 -24.07
C ALA A 150 -15.42 10.91 -24.67
N ASN A 151 -16.00 11.79 -25.44
CA ASN A 151 -17.11 11.49 -26.33
C ASN A 151 -16.72 11.79 -27.78
N ASN A 152 -17.60 11.51 -28.75
CA ASN A 152 -17.34 11.73 -30.17
C ASN A 152 -16.91 13.18 -30.50
N ALA A 153 -17.33 14.18 -29.72
CA ALA A 153 -16.92 15.58 -29.87
C ALA A 153 -15.49 15.84 -29.38
N ARG A 154 -14.87 14.89 -28.65
CA ARG A 154 -13.53 14.98 -28.05
C ARG A 154 -12.58 13.89 -28.57
N GLY A 155 -12.78 13.39 -29.79
CA GLY A 155 -11.92 12.37 -30.38
C GLY A 155 -12.34 10.92 -30.15
N GLY A 156 -13.38 10.67 -29.34
CA GLY A 156 -14.06 9.37 -29.25
C GLY A 156 -13.32 8.20 -28.59
N GLN A 157 -12.01 8.27 -28.46
CA GLN A 157 -11.20 7.20 -27.87
C GLN A 157 -11.31 7.26 -26.34
N ASN A 158 -11.99 6.30 -25.75
CA ASN A 158 -12.34 6.38 -24.33
C ASN A 158 -12.13 5.09 -23.51
N ILE A 159 -11.66 4.01 -24.12
CA ILE A 159 -11.17 2.80 -23.45
C ILE A 159 -9.74 2.55 -23.92
N TRP A 160 -8.81 2.42 -23.01
CA TRP A 160 -7.39 2.27 -23.29
C TRP A 160 -6.85 1.05 -22.56
N VAL A 161 -5.99 0.29 -23.25
CA VAL A 161 -5.14 -0.73 -22.67
C VAL A 161 -3.70 -0.33 -22.90
N ILE A 162 -2.95 -0.23 -21.81
CA ILE A 162 -1.60 0.33 -21.75
C ILE A 162 -0.69 -0.71 -21.10
N ASN A 163 0.49 -0.93 -21.64
CA ASN A 163 1.50 -1.77 -21.00
C ASN A 163 2.82 -1.01 -20.93
N ASN A 164 3.39 -0.91 -19.74
CA ASN A 164 4.66 -0.24 -19.49
C ASN A 164 4.79 1.14 -20.17
N GLY A 165 3.74 1.97 -20.01
CA GLY A 165 3.70 3.32 -20.59
C GLY A 165 3.46 3.40 -22.09
N THR A 166 3.16 2.28 -22.75
CA THR A 166 2.90 2.22 -24.19
C THR A 166 1.48 1.71 -24.46
N GLU A 167 0.79 2.32 -25.41
CA GLU A 167 -0.52 1.85 -25.85
C GLU A 167 -0.42 0.44 -26.44
N VAL A 168 -1.30 -0.46 -25.98
CA VAL A 168 -1.54 -1.75 -26.63
C VAL A 168 -2.67 -1.62 -27.64
N TRP A 169 -3.81 -1.04 -27.22
CA TRP A 169 -4.93 -0.69 -28.08
C TRP A 169 -5.85 0.30 -27.37
N HIS A 170 -6.73 0.93 -28.16
CA HIS A 170 -7.84 1.72 -27.66
C HIS A 170 -9.14 1.37 -28.41
N TYR A 171 -10.27 1.76 -27.81
CA TYR A 171 -11.62 1.63 -28.40
C TYR A 171 -12.42 2.91 -28.18
N SER A 172 -13.34 3.19 -29.11
CA SER A 172 -14.28 4.31 -29.02
C SER A 172 -15.68 3.77 -28.77
N SER A 173 -16.17 3.89 -27.54
CA SER A 173 -17.59 3.65 -27.27
C SER A 173 -18.44 4.84 -27.74
N GLY A 174 -19.76 4.67 -27.72
CA GLY A 174 -20.67 5.73 -28.19
C GLY A 174 -20.70 6.99 -27.31
N ASP A 175 -20.23 6.93 -26.05
CA ASP A 175 -20.25 8.05 -25.10
C ASP A 175 -19.15 7.84 -24.03
N VAL A 176 -19.02 8.76 -23.10
CA VAL A 176 -17.97 8.78 -22.04
C VAL A 176 -17.96 7.51 -21.18
N ILE A 177 -16.78 7.20 -20.65
CA ILE A 177 -16.59 6.12 -19.69
C ILE A 177 -16.29 6.75 -18.33
N ARG A 178 -17.17 6.49 -17.34
CA ARG A 178 -16.98 6.80 -15.92
C ARG A 178 -17.09 5.56 -15.03
N SER A 179 -17.10 4.41 -15.65
CA SER A 179 -17.00 3.08 -15.03
C SER A 179 -15.53 2.67 -14.99
N SER A 180 -15.03 2.24 -13.84
CA SER A 180 -13.74 1.54 -13.79
C SER A 180 -13.91 0.16 -14.40
N ALA A 181 -12.91 -0.30 -15.16
CA ALA A 181 -12.91 -1.65 -15.70
C ALA A 181 -12.84 -2.70 -14.58
N ALA A 182 -13.38 -3.89 -14.85
CA ALA A 182 -13.12 -5.11 -14.08
C ALA A 182 -12.61 -6.20 -15.01
N ILE A 183 -11.69 -7.03 -14.52
CA ILE A 183 -11.02 -8.07 -15.30
C ILE A 183 -11.33 -9.42 -14.69
N ALA A 184 -11.97 -10.30 -15.45
CA ALA A 184 -12.28 -11.66 -15.03
C ALA A 184 -11.02 -12.54 -14.89
N ASP A 185 -11.17 -13.70 -14.28
CA ASP A 185 -10.03 -14.64 -14.09
C ASP A 185 -9.48 -15.17 -15.43
N ASP A 186 -10.31 -15.24 -16.46
CA ASP A 186 -9.92 -15.62 -17.83
C ASP A 186 -9.30 -14.46 -18.64
N GLY A 187 -9.14 -13.28 -18.03
CA GLY A 187 -8.60 -12.08 -18.67
C GLY A 187 -9.61 -11.24 -19.45
N THR A 188 -10.91 -11.60 -19.46
CA THR A 188 -11.94 -10.80 -20.09
C THR A 188 -12.15 -9.47 -19.34
N ILE A 189 -12.10 -8.36 -20.05
CA ILE A 189 -12.25 -6.99 -19.54
C ILE A 189 -13.70 -6.54 -19.72
N TYR A 190 -14.34 -6.07 -18.65
CA TYR A 190 -15.69 -5.52 -18.69
C TYR A 190 -15.67 -4.03 -18.33
N VAL A 191 -16.39 -3.20 -19.13
CA VAL A 191 -16.45 -1.73 -18.94
C VAL A 191 -17.87 -1.22 -19.29
N GLY A 192 -18.46 -0.42 -18.41
CA GLY A 192 -19.74 0.26 -18.65
C GLY A 192 -19.54 1.62 -19.32
N SER A 193 -20.43 2.00 -20.25
CA SER A 193 -20.42 3.28 -20.95
C SER A 193 -21.72 4.07 -20.75
N TYR A 194 -21.62 5.39 -20.88
CA TYR A 194 -22.81 6.27 -20.89
C TYR A 194 -23.69 6.06 -22.12
N ASP A 195 -23.20 5.38 -23.17
CA ASP A 195 -24.01 4.94 -24.31
C ASP A 195 -24.99 3.80 -23.99
N LYS A 196 -25.16 3.47 -22.70
CA LYS A 196 -26.07 2.48 -22.12
C LYS A 196 -25.67 1.03 -22.35
N LYS A 197 -24.38 0.78 -22.64
CA LYS A 197 -23.89 -0.57 -22.88
C LYS A 197 -22.83 -0.95 -21.83
N LEU A 198 -22.83 -2.23 -21.51
CA LEU A 198 -21.71 -2.93 -20.92
C LEU A 198 -20.94 -3.63 -22.04
N TYR A 199 -19.65 -3.37 -22.15
CA TYR A 199 -18.76 -3.97 -23.14
C TYR A 199 -17.89 -5.04 -22.50
N ALA A 200 -17.55 -6.06 -23.31
CA ALA A 200 -16.54 -7.06 -22.96
C ALA A 200 -15.46 -7.12 -24.03
N PHE A 201 -14.17 -7.16 -23.63
CA PHE A 201 -13.01 -7.21 -24.52
C PHE A 201 -12.05 -8.31 -24.08
N SER A 202 -11.19 -8.77 -24.99
CA SER A 202 -9.96 -9.46 -24.63
C SER A 202 -8.82 -8.46 -24.39
N ALA A 203 -7.81 -8.83 -23.59
CA ALA A 203 -6.66 -7.97 -23.38
C ALA A 203 -5.84 -7.69 -24.65
N SER A 204 -5.96 -8.53 -25.68
CA SER A 204 -5.17 -8.45 -26.91
C SER A 204 -5.90 -7.81 -28.10
N SER A 205 -7.16 -7.40 -27.96
CA SER A 205 -7.95 -6.90 -29.09
C SER A 205 -8.95 -5.83 -28.69
N SER A 206 -8.99 -4.75 -29.46
CA SER A 206 -9.99 -3.69 -29.32
C SER A 206 -11.37 -4.05 -29.86
N ALA A 207 -11.53 -5.20 -30.55
CA ALA A 207 -12.83 -5.67 -30.99
C ALA A 207 -13.62 -6.24 -29.80
N PRO A 208 -14.84 -5.74 -29.50
CA PRO A 208 -15.63 -6.28 -28.40
C PRO A 208 -15.94 -7.77 -28.62
N LEU A 209 -15.75 -8.58 -27.57
CA LEU A 209 -16.20 -9.98 -27.51
C LEU A 209 -17.73 -10.06 -27.41
N GLY A 210 -18.35 -9.05 -26.79
CA GLY A 210 -19.79 -8.95 -26.61
C GLY A 210 -20.19 -7.60 -26.03
N THR A 211 -21.47 -7.32 -26.10
CA THR A 211 -22.10 -6.15 -25.49
C THR A 211 -23.45 -6.53 -24.88
N PHE A 212 -23.80 -5.86 -23.78
CA PHE A 212 -25.12 -5.97 -23.16
C PHE A 212 -25.76 -4.59 -23.07
N ASP A 213 -27.05 -4.46 -23.53
CA ASP A 213 -27.82 -3.21 -23.43
C ASP A 213 -28.40 -3.07 -22.01
N LEU A 214 -27.94 -2.06 -21.29
CA LEU A 214 -28.40 -1.75 -19.93
C LEU A 214 -29.74 -0.99 -19.92
N GLY A 215 -30.18 -0.49 -21.07
CA GLY A 215 -31.35 0.38 -21.19
C GLY A 215 -31.23 1.75 -20.54
N ALA A 216 -30.10 2.00 -19.81
CA ALA A 216 -29.81 3.25 -19.10
C ALA A 216 -28.33 3.49 -18.99
N THR A 217 -27.94 4.76 -18.80
CA THR A 217 -26.56 5.21 -18.67
C THR A 217 -25.83 4.54 -17.49
N ALA A 218 -24.67 3.99 -17.75
CA ALA A 218 -23.77 3.42 -16.74
C ALA A 218 -23.01 4.55 -16.00
N LYS A 219 -23.63 5.14 -14.97
CA LYS A 219 -23.03 6.25 -14.20
C LYS A 219 -22.26 5.71 -13.01
N PHE A 220 -20.95 5.89 -12.98
CA PHE A 220 -20.04 5.62 -11.84
C PHE A 220 -20.03 4.18 -11.33
N SER A 221 -21.04 3.34 -11.67
CA SER A 221 -21.01 1.92 -11.36
C SER A 221 -19.91 1.22 -12.16
N SER A 222 -19.25 0.27 -11.55
CA SER A 222 -18.27 -0.60 -12.19
C SER A 222 -18.77 -2.05 -12.17
N PRO A 223 -18.32 -2.91 -13.09
CA PRO A 223 -18.67 -4.32 -13.07
C PRO A 223 -18.14 -5.00 -11.80
N ALA A 224 -18.88 -5.99 -11.30
CA ALA A 224 -18.42 -6.96 -10.31
C ALA A 224 -18.52 -8.36 -10.94
N ILE A 225 -17.48 -9.19 -10.78
CA ILE A 225 -17.37 -10.46 -11.50
C ILE A 225 -17.24 -11.60 -10.50
N ASP A 226 -18.20 -12.54 -10.51
CA ASP A 226 -18.16 -13.71 -9.64
C ASP A 226 -17.22 -14.80 -10.20
N LYS A 227 -16.89 -15.78 -9.37
CA LYS A 227 -16.03 -16.92 -9.73
C LYS A 227 -16.62 -17.79 -10.86
N ASP A 228 -17.93 -17.80 -11.01
CA ASP A 228 -18.62 -18.51 -12.12
C ASP A 228 -18.69 -17.70 -13.42
N GLY A 229 -18.07 -16.51 -13.45
CA GLY A 229 -18.09 -15.60 -14.58
C GLY A 229 -19.33 -14.70 -14.65
N THR A 230 -20.29 -14.81 -13.75
CA THR A 230 -21.45 -13.90 -13.71
C THR A 230 -20.99 -12.47 -13.47
N VAL A 231 -21.43 -11.55 -14.34
CA VAL A 231 -21.13 -10.12 -14.22
C VAL A 231 -22.32 -9.41 -13.61
N PHE A 232 -22.12 -8.79 -12.45
CA PHE A 232 -23.11 -7.92 -11.82
C PHE A 232 -22.81 -6.47 -12.18
N PHE A 233 -23.83 -5.76 -12.59
CA PHE A 233 -23.69 -4.35 -12.96
C PHE A 233 -24.94 -3.56 -12.58
N SER A 234 -24.78 -2.29 -12.24
CA SER A 234 -25.93 -1.44 -11.93
C SER A 234 -26.09 -0.29 -12.92
N ALA A 235 -27.31 -0.04 -13.32
CA ALA A 235 -27.66 1.13 -14.14
C ALA A 235 -29.03 1.65 -13.73
N ASN A 236 -29.16 2.98 -13.59
CA ASN A 236 -30.36 3.66 -13.13
C ASN A 236 -30.85 3.09 -11.77
N LYS A 237 -31.98 2.38 -11.74
CA LYS A 237 -32.58 1.80 -10.53
C LYS A 237 -32.49 0.27 -10.50
N LYS A 238 -31.65 -0.32 -11.33
CA LYS A 238 -31.56 -1.77 -11.47
C LYS A 238 -30.16 -2.31 -11.17
N LEU A 239 -30.15 -3.47 -10.52
CA LEU A 239 -29.01 -4.37 -10.48
C LEU A 239 -29.27 -5.49 -11.51
N PHE A 240 -28.31 -5.75 -12.38
CA PHE A 240 -28.33 -6.82 -13.37
C PHE A 240 -27.33 -7.92 -13.00
N ALA A 241 -27.72 -9.17 -13.22
CA ALA A 241 -26.81 -10.30 -13.33
C ALA A 241 -26.78 -10.75 -14.79
N ILE A 242 -25.58 -10.82 -15.35
CA ILE A 242 -25.35 -10.99 -16.79
C ILE A 242 -24.43 -12.18 -17.00
N ASN A 243 -24.73 -13.03 -17.99
CA ASN A 243 -23.83 -14.11 -18.39
C ASN A 243 -22.52 -13.54 -18.94
N ALA A 244 -21.42 -14.27 -18.73
CA ALA A 244 -20.10 -13.92 -19.26
C ALA A 244 -20.12 -13.79 -20.80
N ALA A 245 -19.18 -12.99 -21.33
CA ALA A 245 -18.91 -12.94 -22.76
C ALA A 245 -18.47 -14.33 -23.31
N PRO A 246 -18.71 -14.59 -24.62
CA PRO A 246 -19.31 -13.69 -25.62
C PRO A 246 -20.84 -13.63 -25.59
N GLY A 247 -21.52 -14.51 -24.90
CA GLY A 247 -22.98 -14.62 -24.91
C GLY A 247 -23.71 -13.76 -23.89
N MET A 248 -23.31 -12.52 -23.70
CA MET A 248 -23.81 -11.59 -22.69
C MET A 248 -25.34 -11.44 -22.73
N THR A 249 -26.06 -12.26 -21.95
CA THR A 249 -27.51 -12.23 -21.79
C THR A 249 -27.86 -12.03 -20.31
N GLU A 250 -29.03 -11.46 -20.06
CA GLU A 250 -29.50 -11.28 -18.68
C GLU A 250 -29.79 -12.64 -18.03
N LYS A 251 -29.29 -12.86 -16.83
CA LYS A 251 -29.69 -13.97 -15.94
C LYS A 251 -30.93 -13.53 -15.15
N TRP A 252 -30.83 -12.37 -14.53
CA TRP A 252 -31.89 -11.74 -13.77
C TRP A 252 -31.61 -10.25 -13.58
N ASN A 253 -32.62 -9.47 -13.22
CA ASN A 253 -32.45 -8.10 -12.72
C ASN A 253 -33.32 -7.88 -11.48
N ALA A 254 -32.93 -6.89 -10.66
CA ALA A 254 -33.66 -6.50 -9.46
C ALA A 254 -33.76 -4.99 -9.34
N ASP A 255 -34.93 -4.51 -8.90
CA ASP A 255 -35.19 -3.07 -8.75
C ASP A 255 -34.70 -2.56 -7.38
N CYS A 256 -34.09 -1.36 -7.38
CA CYS A 256 -33.70 -0.58 -6.21
C CYS A 256 -34.55 0.70 -6.14
N GLU A 257 -34.84 1.16 -4.93
CA GLU A 257 -35.37 2.51 -4.73
C GLU A 257 -34.25 3.53 -4.93
N GLY A 258 -34.48 4.56 -5.74
CA GLY A 258 -33.45 5.52 -6.12
C GLY A 258 -32.45 4.97 -7.14
N THR A 259 -31.63 5.86 -7.67
CA THR A 259 -30.59 5.49 -8.65
C THR A 259 -29.42 4.78 -7.97
N THR A 260 -28.89 3.75 -8.61
CA THR A 260 -27.71 3.04 -8.19
C THR A 260 -26.50 3.55 -8.97
N GLN A 261 -25.57 4.18 -8.28
CA GLN A 261 -24.30 4.68 -8.85
C GLN A 261 -23.10 4.00 -8.18
N SER A 262 -23.35 3.20 -7.16
CA SER A 262 -22.38 2.37 -6.47
C SER A 262 -22.00 1.14 -7.32
N THR A 263 -20.79 0.67 -7.19
CA THR A 263 -20.38 -0.64 -7.71
C THR A 263 -21.01 -1.75 -6.86
N PRO A 264 -21.65 -2.76 -7.46
CA PRO A 264 -22.08 -3.94 -6.72
C PRO A 264 -20.89 -4.65 -6.09
N VAL A 265 -21.08 -5.30 -4.94
CA VAL A 265 -20.05 -6.12 -4.31
C VAL A 265 -20.60 -7.51 -3.98
N ILE A 266 -19.78 -8.54 -4.18
CA ILE A 266 -20.21 -9.93 -4.18
C ILE A 266 -19.70 -10.61 -2.90
N GLY A 267 -20.63 -11.01 -2.05
CA GLY A 267 -20.38 -11.89 -0.91
C GLY A 267 -20.50 -13.37 -1.28
N ASP A 268 -20.61 -14.21 -0.26
CA ASP A 268 -20.68 -15.68 -0.46
C ASP A 268 -21.94 -16.11 -1.23
N ASP A 269 -23.09 -15.57 -0.84
CA ASP A 269 -24.40 -15.95 -1.38
C ASP A 269 -25.32 -14.76 -1.72
N ALA A 270 -24.83 -13.54 -1.54
CA ALA A 270 -25.53 -12.29 -1.83
C ALA A 270 -24.68 -11.28 -2.58
N VAL A 271 -25.36 -10.40 -3.32
CA VAL A 271 -24.78 -9.19 -3.93
C VAL A 271 -25.33 -7.99 -3.19
N TYR A 272 -24.42 -7.09 -2.80
CA TYR A 272 -24.75 -5.89 -2.06
C TYR A 272 -24.58 -4.65 -2.94
N ILE A 273 -25.49 -3.69 -2.81
CA ILE A 273 -25.43 -2.44 -3.56
C ILE A 273 -26.07 -1.29 -2.79
N CYS A 274 -25.46 -0.13 -2.89
CA CYS A 274 -25.99 1.12 -2.33
C CYS A 274 -26.80 1.89 -3.40
N SER A 275 -27.79 2.67 -2.95
CA SER A 275 -28.54 3.57 -3.80
C SER A 275 -28.56 5.00 -3.26
N ASN A 276 -28.85 5.96 -4.15
CA ASN A 276 -28.99 7.38 -3.80
C ASN A 276 -30.28 7.70 -3.01
N SER A 277 -31.05 6.67 -2.60
CA SER A 277 -32.13 6.81 -1.61
C SER A 277 -31.65 6.53 -0.18
N GLY A 278 -30.33 6.40 0.05
CA GLY A 278 -29.78 6.14 1.37
C GLY A 278 -29.96 4.70 1.85
N LYS A 279 -30.04 3.73 0.94
CA LYS A 279 -30.30 2.33 1.25
C LYS A 279 -29.20 1.42 0.71
N LEU A 280 -28.76 0.47 1.56
CA LEU A 280 -27.96 -0.70 1.20
C LEU A 280 -28.92 -1.86 1.00
N TYR A 281 -28.81 -2.55 -0.11
CA TYR A 281 -29.60 -3.74 -0.46
C TYR A 281 -28.72 -4.98 -0.46
N ALA A 282 -29.31 -6.12 -0.05
CA ALA A 282 -28.77 -7.44 -0.29
C ALA A 282 -29.73 -8.23 -1.18
N PHE A 283 -29.22 -8.74 -2.30
CA PHE A 283 -29.94 -9.62 -3.22
C PHE A 283 -29.28 -10.99 -3.27
N ALA A 284 -30.09 -12.07 -3.35
CA ALA A 284 -29.55 -13.40 -3.55
C ALA A 284 -28.84 -13.50 -4.92
N LYS A 285 -27.63 -14.06 -4.95
CA LYS A 285 -26.81 -14.13 -6.18
C LYS A 285 -27.47 -14.92 -7.31
N ASN A 286 -28.20 -15.96 -6.98
CA ASN A 286 -28.74 -16.94 -7.93
C ASN A 286 -29.99 -16.45 -8.66
N ASP A 287 -30.87 -15.68 -8.02
CA ASP A 287 -32.18 -15.33 -8.55
C ASP A 287 -32.59 -13.85 -8.35
N GLY A 288 -31.73 -13.04 -7.75
CA GLY A 288 -31.96 -11.61 -7.54
C GLY A 288 -33.05 -11.28 -6.50
N LYS A 289 -33.52 -12.25 -5.72
CA LYS A 289 -34.51 -11.97 -4.68
C LYS A 289 -33.90 -11.11 -3.59
N LYS A 290 -34.59 -10.02 -3.25
CA LYS A 290 -34.20 -9.14 -2.16
C LYS A 290 -34.27 -9.88 -0.83
N ARG A 291 -33.16 -9.90 -0.10
CA ARG A 291 -33.06 -10.51 1.23
C ARG A 291 -33.39 -9.52 2.33
N TRP A 292 -32.74 -8.36 2.28
CA TRP A 292 -32.92 -7.28 3.25
C TRP A 292 -32.51 -5.93 2.68
N THR A 293 -32.83 -4.88 3.42
CA THR A 293 -32.47 -3.50 3.14
C THR A 293 -32.11 -2.81 4.45
N VAL A 294 -31.02 -2.02 4.47
CA VAL A 294 -30.59 -1.17 5.61
C VAL A 294 -30.55 0.26 5.17
N GLU A 295 -31.13 1.17 5.96
CA GLU A 295 -31.05 2.61 5.74
C GLU A 295 -29.78 3.16 6.41
N TYR A 296 -29.04 4.04 5.71
CA TYR A 296 -27.81 4.63 6.23
C TYR A 296 -27.74 6.15 6.09
N GLY A 297 -28.60 6.78 5.31
CA GLY A 297 -28.55 8.23 5.13
C GLY A 297 -29.29 8.73 3.88
N LYS A 298 -28.63 9.60 3.11
CA LYS A 298 -29.21 10.20 1.89
C LYS A 298 -28.66 9.60 0.61
N THR A 299 -27.35 9.61 0.44
CA THR A 299 -26.69 9.18 -0.80
C THR A 299 -25.47 8.32 -0.51
N CYS A 300 -25.22 7.38 -1.40
CA CYS A 300 -23.98 6.62 -1.44
C CYS A 300 -23.60 6.37 -2.90
N THR A 301 -22.52 6.97 -3.31
CA THR A 301 -21.83 6.70 -4.58
C THR A 301 -20.59 5.87 -4.37
N SER A 302 -20.30 5.51 -3.10
CA SER A 302 -19.13 4.73 -2.73
C SER A 302 -19.25 3.27 -3.11
N VAL A 303 -18.11 2.59 -3.18
CA VAL A 303 -18.03 1.14 -3.30
C VAL A 303 -17.98 0.56 -1.90
N PRO A 304 -18.95 -0.28 -1.48
CA PRO A 304 -18.84 -1.01 -0.24
C PRO A 304 -17.60 -1.93 -0.22
N ALA A 305 -17.14 -2.29 0.97
CA ALA A 305 -16.10 -3.28 1.18
C ALA A 305 -16.66 -4.47 1.96
N ILE A 306 -16.09 -5.68 1.76
CA ILE A 306 -16.51 -6.88 2.49
C ILE A 306 -15.32 -7.43 3.26
N GLY A 307 -15.49 -7.56 4.59
CA GLY A 307 -14.52 -8.21 5.47
C GLY A 307 -14.48 -9.73 5.29
N GLU A 308 -13.45 -10.35 5.83
CA GLU A 308 -13.31 -11.82 5.81
C GLU A 308 -14.46 -12.55 6.52
N ASP A 309 -15.01 -11.94 7.56
CA ASP A 309 -16.19 -12.42 8.28
C ASP A 309 -17.52 -12.19 7.53
N GLY A 310 -17.47 -11.54 6.36
CA GLY A 310 -18.64 -11.19 5.56
C GLY A 310 -19.30 -9.87 5.97
N THR A 311 -18.78 -9.15 6.97
CA THR A 311 -19.26 -7.80 7.34
C THR A 311 -19.12 -6.84 6.17
N ILE A 312 -20.18 -6.08 5.87
CA ILE A 312 -20.23 -5.10 4.80
C ILE A 312 -19.94 -3.72 5.41
N TYR A 313 -18.89 -3.06 4.91
CA TYR A 313 -18.52 -1.71 5.30
C TYR A 313 -18.87 -0.72 4.21
N LEU A 314 -19.54 0.36 4.57
CA LEU A 314 -19.92 1.42 3.63
C LEU A 314 -19.74 2.80 4.25
N CYS A 315 -19.59 3.80 3.40
CA CYS A 315 -19.65 5.20 3.79
C CYS A 315 -20.65 5.95 2.91
N GLY A 316 -21.24 7.01 3.43
CA GLY A 316 -22.26 7.76 2.71
C GLY A 316 -22.50 9.14 3.32
N GLU A 317 -23.44 9.86 2.72
CA GLU A 317 -23.87 11.18 3.17
C GLU A 317 -25.13 11.08 4.04
N THR A 318 -25.21 11.93 5.05
CA THR A 318 -26.39 12.14 5.89
C THR A 318 -26.92 13.57 5.73
N ALA A 319 -27.94 13.95 6.50
CA ALA A 319 -28.43 15.33 6.51
C ALA A 319 -27.38 16.32 7.03
N ASP A 320 -26.57 15.89 8.00
CA ASP A 320 -25.68 16.72 8.80
C ASP A 320 -24.19 16.42 8.58
N GLY A 321 -23.84 15.66 7.53
CA GLY A 321 -22.46 15.28 7.22
C GLY A 321 -22.34 13.92 6.58
N GLY A 322 -21.58 13.02 7.18
CA GLY A 322 -21.31 11.67 6.66
C GLY A 322 -21.52 10.58 7.69
N ILE A 323 -21.54 9.34 7.21
CA ILE A 323 -21.62 8.12 8.02
C ILE A 323 -20.64 7.08 7.50
N VAL A 324 -19.99 6.37 8.40
CA VAL A 324 -19.31 5.09 8.15
C VAL A 324 -20.06 4.03 8.92
N MET A 325 -20.40 2.92 8.28
CA MET A 325 -21.24 1.88 8.87
C MET A 325 -20.70 0.49 8.55
N ALA A 326 -20.81 -0.41 9.52
CA ALA A 326 -20.61 -1.85 9.35
C ALA A 326 -21.95 -2.57 9.51
N VAL A 327 -22.26 -3.47 8.57
CA VAL A 327 -23.50 -4.24 8.52
C VAL A 327 -23.15 -5.73 8.45
N ASN A 328 -23.75 -6.53 9.31
CA ASN A 328 -23.58 -7.97 9.28
C ASN A 328 -24.23 -8.60 8.03
N PRO A 329 -23.83 -9.80 7.60
CA PRO A 329 -24.42 -10.46 6.42
C PRO A 329 -25.93 -10.68 6.49
N ASP A 330 -26.50 -10.71 7.69
CA ASP A 330 -27.95 -10.85 7.94
C ASP A 330 -28.73 -9.53 7.85
N GLY A 331 -28.03 -8.39 7.65
CA GLY A 331 -28.62 -7.06 7.55
C GLY A 331 -28.71 -6.31 8.88
N THR A 332 -28.24 -6.87 9.99
CA THR A 332 -28.18 -6.14 11.27
C THR A 332 -26.99 -5.17 11.27
N VAL A 333 -27.16 -3.98 11.82
CA VAL A 333 -26.07 -3.00 11.95
C VAL A 333 -25.13 -3.46 13.05
N LYS A 334 -23.84 -3.65 12.72
CA LYS A 334 -22.79 -4.02 13.68
C LYS A 334 -22.34 -2.79 14.46
N TRP A 335 -22.03 -1.72 13.76
CA TRP A 335 -21.72 -0.39 14.33
C TRP A 335 -21.88 0.71 13.27
N GLN A 336 -21.94 1.96 13.73
CA GLN A 336 -21.95 3.15 12.87
C GLN A 336 -21.24 4.32 13.54
N GLN A 337 -20.57 5.15 12.72
CA GLN A 337 -19.88 6.35 13.14
C GLN A 337 -20.28 7.52 12.26
N TYR A 338 -20.60 8.66 12.88
CA TYR A 338 -20.96 9.88 12.19
C TYR A 338 -19.76 10.81 12.05
N SER A 339 -19.70 11.54 10.94
CA SER A 339 -18.70 12.54 10.62
C SER A 339 -19.40 13.86 10.28
N ALA A 340 -18.84 14.97 10.72
CA ALA A 340 -19.32 16.30 10.29
C ALA A 340 -19.09 16.57 8.79
N SER A 341 -18.14 15.83 8.18
CA SER A 341 -17.83 15.92 6.75
C SER A 341 -18.39 14.73 5.99
N ALA A 342 -18.94 14.98 4.81
CA ALA A 342 -19.47 13.96 3.90
C ALA A 342 -18.36 13.07 3.32
N PHE A 343 -18.75 11.86 2.89
CA PHE A 343 -17.89 10.90 2.19
C PHE A 343 -18.30 10.80 0.70
N ALA A 344 -18.30 11.94 0.00
CA ALA A 344 -18.74 12.01 -1.38
C ALA A 344 -17.79 11.24 -2.31
N ASN A 345 -18.32 10.25 -3.03
CA ASN A 345 -17.61 9.39 -3.99
C ASN A 345 -16.39 8.63 -3.42
N SER A 346 -16.20 8.63 -2.11
CA SER A 346 -15.15 7.87 -1.46
C SER A 346 -15.55 6.39 -1.31
N GLY A 347 -14.66 5.56 -0.80
CA GLY A 347 -14.93 4.17 -0.46
C GLY A 347 -13.94 3.68 0.59
N ILE A 348 -14.16 2.45 1.03
CA ILE A 348 -13.45 1.87 2.16
C ILE A 348 -12.46 0.82 1.67
N SER A 349 -11.26 0.84 2.25
CA SER A 349 -10.30 -0.27 2.17
C SER A 349 -10.09 -0.88 3.55
N LEU A 350 -9.91 -2.20 3.58
CA LEU A 350 -9.77 -2.99 4.80
C LEU A 350 -8.35 -3.54 4.88
N SER A 351 -7.71 -3.35 6.02
CA SER A 351 -6.43 -3.96 6.36
C SER A 351 -6.65 -5.33 7.01
N ILE A 352 -5.74 -6.26 6.77
CA ILE A 352 -5.72 -7.57 7.47
C ILE A 352 -5.48 -7.41 8.98
N ASP A 353 -4.92 -6.27 9.41
CA ASP A 353 -4.67 -5.97 10.83
C ASP A 353 -5.90 -5.44 11.57
N GLY A 354 -7.09 -5.50 10.95
CA GLY A 354 -8.36 -5.13 11.58
C GLY A 354 -8.68 -3.64 11.53
N TYR A 355 -8.05 -2.87 10.63
CA TYR A 355 -8.35 -1.45 10.40
C TYR A 355 -9.09 -1.23 9.09
N LEU A 356 -9.85 -0.15 9.02
CA LEU A 356 -10.43 0.38 7.81
C LEU A 356 -9.97 1.83 7.58
N TYR A 357 -9.83 2.20 6.31
CA TYR A 357 -9.40 3.52 5.89
C TYR A 357 -10.42 4.13 4.93
N VAL A 358 -10.73 5.42 5.14
CA VAL A 358 -11.69 6.17 4.30
C VAL A 358 -11.32 7.65 4.26
N GLY A 359 -11.40 8.26 3.08
CA GLY A 359 -11.23 9.70 2.87
C GLY A 359 -12.54 10.45 2.94
N ASN A 360 -12.51 11.74 3.32
CA ASN A 360 -13.70 12.59 3.36
C ASN A 360 -13.55 13.86 2.51
N SER A 361 -14.66 14.62 2.40
CA SER A 361 -14.71 15.85 1.61
C SER A 361 -13.91 17.02 2.19
N ASP A 362 -13.56 16.97 3.48
CA ASP A 362 -12.67 17.96 4.10
C ASP A 362 -11.19 17.66 3.88
N GLY A 363 -10.86 16.51 3.28
CA GLY A 363 -9.49 16.08 3.04
C GLY A 363 -8.87 15.34 4.23
N ASP A 364 -9.69 14.77 5.10
CA ASP A 364 -9.21 13.90 6.15
C ASP A 364 -9.18 12.45 5.67
N MET A 365 -8.03 11.78 5.77
CA MET A 365 -7.90 10.32 5.73
C MET A 365 -8.12 9.80 7.15
N LEU A 366 -9.12 8.97 7.34
CA LEU A 366 -9.58 8.46 8.63
C LEU A 366 -9.27 6.98 8.75
N CYS A 367 -8.86 6.57 9.94
CA CYS A 367 -8.65 5.17 10.31
C CYS A 367 -9.58 4.80 11.46
N TYR A 368 -10.30 3.70 11.28
CA TYR A 368 -11.16 3.10 12.31
C TYR A 368 -10.83 1.62 12.49
N THR A 369 -11.18 1.06 13.63
CA THR A 369 -11.18 -0.39 13.83
C THR A 369 -12.34 -1.05 13.06
N GLN A 370 -12.14 -2.25 12.53
CA GLN A 370 -13.20 -3.04 11.87
C GLN A 370 -14.17 -3.64 12.89
N GLU A 371 -13.72 -3.86 14.12
CA GLU A 371 -14.48 -4.54 15.16
C GLU A 371 -15.67 -3.70 15.64
N ASP A 372 -15.42 -2.46 16.05
CA ASP A 372 -16.38 -1.59 16.72
C ASP A 372 -16.45 -0.15 16.18
N GLY A 373 -15.66 0.17 15.13
CA GLY A 373 -15.63 1.50 14.53
C GLY A 373 -14.91 2.55 15.38
N THR A 374 -14.10 2.16 16.35
CA THR A 374 -13.30 3.10 17.16
C THR A 374 -12.33 3.87 16.27
N SER A 375 -12.33 5.22 16.39
CA SER A 375 -11.40 6.08 15.66
C SER A 375 -9.98 5.92 16.19
N VAL A 376 -9.01 5.64 15.29
CA VAL A 376 -7.62 5.36 15.63
C VAL A 376 -6.74 6.59 15.38
N TRP A 377 -6.78 7.13 14.17
CA TRP A 377 -6.04 8.32 13.77
C TRP A 377 -6.70 9.03 12.59
N LYS A 378 -6.26 10.27 12.39
CA LYS A 378 -6.65 11.12 11.28
C LYS A 378 -5.42 11.80 10.69
N PHE A 379 -5.31 11.81 9.35
CA PHE A 379 -4.31 12.56 8.60
C PHE A 379 -5.01 13.62 7.74
N LYS A 380 -4.46 14.84 7.69
CA LYS A 380 -5.00 15.95 6.89
C LYS A 380 -4.24 16.08 5.57
N ALA A 381 -4.92 15.81 4.45
CA ALA A 381 -4.45 16.09 3.10
C ALA A 381 -4.71 17.55 2.72
N GLN A 382 -4.16 18.01 1.59
CA GLN A 382 -4.31 19.37 1.09
C GLN A 382 -5.66 19.63 0.41
N GLY A 383 -6.29 18.59 -0.14
CA GLY A 383 -7.57 18.63 -0.83
C GLY A 383 -8.53 17.54 -0.34
N GLN A 384 -9.79 17.61 -0.79
CA GLN A 384 -10.78 16.57 -0.52
C GLN A 384 -10.28 15.19 -1.02
N ILE A 385 -10.63 14.11 -0.32
CA ILE A 385 -10.22 12.75 -0.69
C ILE A 385 -11.46 12.01 -1.19
N ARG A 386 -11.46 11.68 -2.49
CA ARG A 386 -12.48 10.82 -3.13
C ARG A 386 -11.91 9.46 -3.49
N SER A 387 -10.61 9.36 -3.64
CA SER A 387 -9.95 8.09 -3.94
C SER A 387 -10.16 7.09 -2.81
N VAL A 388 -10.48 5.85 -3.16
CA VAL A 388 -10.43 4.72 -2.21
C VAL A 388 -8.96 4.38 -1.98
N PRO A 389 -8.46 4.33 -0.73
CA PRO A 389 -7.07 4.03 -0.49
C PRO A 389 -6.67 2.63 -0.98
N ALA A 390 -5.40 2.45 -1.34
CA ALA A 390 -4.81 1.13 -1.54
C ALA A 390 -3.84 0.82 -0.40
N ILE A 391 -3.70 -0.45 -0.02
CA ILE A 391 -2.86 -0.90 1.10
C ILE A 391 -1.88 -1.94 0.58
N ASP A 392 -0.58 -1.75 0.84
CA ASP A 392 0.45 -2.73 0.49
C ASP A 392 0.68 -3.77 1.60
N ASN A 393 1.51 -4.78 1.32
CA ASN A 393 1.84 -5.85 2.26
C ASN A 393 2.54 -5.35 3.54
N ALA A 394 3.16 -4.17 3.53
CA ALA A 394 3.78 -3.55 4.70
C ALA A 394 2.81 -2.68 5.50
N GLY A 395 1.55 -2.55 5.04
CA GLY A 395 0.52 -1.72 5.68
C GLY A 395 0.62 -0.24 5.34
N ASN A 396 1.36 0.15 4.29
CA ASN A 396 1.35 1.52 3.80
C ASN A 396 0.05 1.80 3.03
N ILE A 397 -0.45 3.02 3.17
CA ILE A 397 -1.73 3.49 2.64
C ILE A 397 -1.46 4.54 1.55
N TYR A 398 -1.97 4.27 0.35
CA TYR A 398 -1.77 5.07 -0.86
C TYR A 398 -3.08 5.71 -1.29
N PHE A 399 -3.09 7.03 -1.55
CA PHE A 399 -4.28 7.75 -2.00
C PHE A 399 -3.94 9.08 -2.68
N GLY A 400 -4.90 9.62 -3.43
CA GLY A 400 -4.81 10.93 -4.04
C GLY A 400 -5.85 11.89 -3.49
N ASP A 401 -5.64 13.19 -3.72
CA ASP A 401 -6.58 14.24 -3.32
C ASP A 401 -7.05 15.14 -4.47
N GLY A 402 -8.03 16.00 -4.18
CA GLY A 402 -8.64 16.94 -5.12
C GLY A 402 -7.76 18.14 -5.51
N LYS A 403 -6.51 18.21 -5.05
CA LYS A 403 -5.49 19.17 -5.50
C LYS A 403 -4.36 18.49 -6.27
N GLY A 404 -4.51 17.22 -6.60
CA GLY A 404 -3.56 16.47 -7.41
C GLY A 404 -2.35 15.96 -6.66
N TYR A 405 -2.37 15.96 -5.32
CA TYR A 405 -1.32 15.37 -4.51
C TYR A 405 -1.57 13.88 -4.28
N PHE A 406 -0.52 13.11 -4.39
CA PHE A 406 -0.47 11.69 -4.07
C PHE A 406 0.30 11.48 -2.78
N TYR A 407 -0.24 10.66 -1.90
CA TYR A 407 0.25 10.42 -0.54
C TYR A 407 0.57 8.96 -0.29
N VAL A 408 1.59 8.74 0.53
CA VAL A 408 1.92 7.42 1.09
C VAL A 408 2.05 7.57 2.60
N LEU A 409 1.15 6.95 3.35
CA LEU A 409 1.21 6.92 4.81
C LEU A 409 1.59 5.52 5.29
N ASN A 410 2.24 5.44 6.45
CA ASN A 410 2.36 4.18 7.17
C ASN A 410 1.08 3.86 7.96
N SER A 411 1.00 2.67 8.56
CA SER A 411 -0.15 2.21 9.35
C SER A 411 -0.47 3.10 10.57
N LYS A 412 0.45 3.98 10.99
CA LYS A 412 0.27 4.95 12.08
C LYS A 412 -0.22 6.32 11.60
N GLY A 413 -0.56 6.46 10.31
CA GLY A 413 -1.03 7.72 9.71
C GLY A 413 0.04 8.78 9.53
N LYS A 414 1.32 8.39 9.46
CA LYS A 414 2.45 9.30 9.20
C LYS A 414 2.90 9.16 7.76
N LEU A 415 3.38 10.25 7.15
CA LEU A 415 3.99 10.21 5.81
C LEU A 415 5.16 9.22 5.80
N SER A 416 5.13 8.27 4.86
CA SER A 416 6.24 7.39 4.50
C SER A 416 7.07 7.96 3.36
N TYR A 417 6.45 8.78 2.50
CA TYR A 417 7.07 9.53 1.42
C TYR A 417 6.59 10.97 1.45
N LYS A 418 7.40 11.89 0.95
CA LYS A 418 6.95 13.24 0.66
C LYS A 418 5.83 13.17 -0.40
N GLU A 419 4.77 13.92 -0.20
CA GLU A 419 3.68 13.99 -1.16
C GLU A 419 4.16 14.56 -2.51
N ILE A 420 3.74 13.91 -3.61
CA ILE A 420 4.05 14.36 -4.97
C ILE A 420 2.80 14.91 -5.66
N GLN A 421 2.93 16.06 -6.32
CA GLN A 421 1.85 16.62 -7.13
C GLN A 421 1.92 16.09 -8.56
N LEU A 422 0.97 15.25 -8.96
CA LEU A 422 0.93 14.60 -10.27
C LEU A 422 0.04 15.32 -11.29
N GLY A 423 -0.86 16.19 -10.83
CA GLY A 423 -1.82 16.89 -11.71
C GLY A 423 -2.67 17.89 -10.96
N THR A 424 -3.85 18.18 -11.49
CA THR A 424 -4.80 19.14 -10.90
C THR A 424 -5.71 18.51 -9.87
N ASN A 425 -6.04 17.22 -10.04
CA ASN A 425 -6.72 16.41 -9.05
C ASN A 425 -6.43 14.91 -9.28
N ILE A 426 -6.55 14.10 -8.23
CA ILE A 426 -6.47 12.65 -8.24
C ILE A 426 -7.72 12.09 -7.55
N TRP A 427 -8.77 11.84 -8.34
CA TRP A 427 -9.99 11.20 -7.86
C TRP A 427 -10.01 9.70 -8.15
N SER A 428 -9.09 9.27 -9.00
CA SER A 428 -8.79 7.88 -9.25
C SER A 428 -8.31 7.20 -7.96
N SER A 429 -8.80 6.00 -7.72
CA SER A 429 -8.31 5.15 -6.65
C SER A 429 -7.04 4.44 -7.11
N PRO A 430 -5.94 4.50 -6.36
CA PRO A 430 -4.73 3.78 -6.70
C PRO A 430 -4.96 2.27 -6.79
N VAL A 431 -4.15 1.61 -7.58
CA VAL A 431 -4.09 0.15 -7.64
C VAL A 431 -2.64 -0.30 -7.55
N ILE A 432 -2.37 -1.34 -6.79
CA ILE A 432 -1.05 -1.92 -6.56
C ILE A 432 -1.01 -3.26 -7.27
N ASP A 433 -0.06 -3.46 -8.18
CA ASP A 433 0.12 -4.75 -8.84
C ASP A 433 0.86 -5.76 -7.94
N LYS A 434 1.00 -6.98 -8.44
CA LYS A 434 1.71 -8.08 -7.74
C LYS A 434 3.19 -7.80 -7.49
N ASN A 435 3.79 -6.83 -8.20
CA ASN A 435 5.21 -6.46 -8.10
C ASN A 435 5.41 -5.20 -7.26
N GLY A 436 4.34 -4.59 -6.73
CA GLY A 436 4.39 -3.38 -5.91
C GLY A 436 4.41 -2.07 -6.71
N LEU A 437 4.21 -2.10 -8.02
CA LEU A 437 4.06 -0.87 -8.79
C LEU A 437 2.65 -0.31 -8.59
N ILE A 438 2.56 1.00 -8.32
CA ILE A 438 1.31 1.69 -8.01
C ILE A 438 0.85 2.48 -9.23
N TYR A 439 -0.40 2.31 -9.62
CA TYR A 439 -0.98 3.02 -10.77
C TYR A 439 -2.10 3.94 -10.32
N VAL A 440 -2.09 5.16 -10.87
CA VAL A 440 -3.07 6.20 -10.56
C VAL A 440 -3.33 7.06 -11.80
N CYS A 441 -4.56 7.57 -11.93
CA CYS A 441 -4.93 8.48 -13.00
C CYS A 441 -5.16 9.89 -12.43
N THR A 442 -4.79 10.90 -13.21
CA THR A 442 -5.11 12.29 -12.90
C THR A 442 -6.21 12.81 -13.82
N ASP A 443 -7.17 13.50 -13.24
CA ASP A 443 -8.18 14.21 -14.00
C ASP A 443 -7.71 15.63 -14.36
N VAL A 444 -8.43 16.28 -15.23
CA VAL A 444 -8.12 17.62 -15.74
C VAL A 444 -9.26 18.57 -15.40
N THR A 445 -8.93 19.76 -14.93
CA THR A 445 -9.93 20.80 -14.64
C THR A 445 -10.48 21.45 -15.90
N LYS A 446 -9.73 21.39 -17.00
CA LYS A 446 -10.13 21.93 -18.31
C LYS A 446 -10.18 20.81 -19.32
N SER A 447 -11.26 20.72 -20.06
CA SER A 447 -11.48 19.72 -21.12
C SER A 447 -10.44 19.75 -22.26
N SER A 448 -9.53 20.70 -22.26
CA SER A 448 -8.42 20.82 -23.23
C SER A 448 -7.10 20.26 -22.72
N GLU A 449 -7.02 19.87 -21.44
CA GLU A 449 -5.82 19.28 -20.87
C GLU A 449 -5.90 17.76 -21.00
N PRO A 450 -4.79 17.07 -21.29
CA PRO A 450 -4.76 15.62 -21.35
C PRO A 450 -4.80 15.01 -19.95
N GLY A 451 -5.55 13.92 -19.78
CA GLY A 451 -5.45 13.07 -18.61
C GLY A 451 -4.16 12.25 -18.64
N LYS A 452 -3.65 11.87 -17.48
CA LYS A 452 -2.45 11.04 -17.38
C LYS A 452 -2.68 9.83 -16.52
N VAL A 453 -2.09 8.71 -16.92
CA VAL A 453 -1.91 7.50 -16.12
C VAL A 453 -0.47 7.47 -15.68
N PHE A 454 -0.24 7.36 -14.38
CA PHE A 454 1.09 7.23 -13.79
C PHE A 454 1.29 5.82 -13.23
N ALA A 455 2.50 5.30 -13.40
CA ALA A 455 3.01 4.19 -12.62
C ALA A 455 4.09 4.72 -11.67
N LEU A 456 3.91 4.48 -10.38
CA LEU A 456 4.77 4.99 -9.33
C LEU A 456 5.50 3.83 -8.66
N ARG A 457 6.78 4.02 -8.38
CA ARG A 457 7.61 3.09 -7.62
C ARG A 457 7.83 3.62 -6.21
N THR A 458 7.59 2.77 -5.25
CA THR A 458 7.88 2.96 -3.83
C THR A 458 8.57 1.71 -3.28
N HIS A 459 8.60 1.51 -1.97
CA HIS A 459 9.06 0.24 -1.38
C HIS A 459 7.96 -0.84 -1.28
N ALA A 460 6.79 -0.62 -1.91
CA ALA A 460 5.71 -1.60 -1.92
C ALA A 460 6.16 -2.91 -2.57
N THR A 461 5.83 -4.02 -1.92
CA THR A 461 6.15 -5.39 -2.39
C THR A 461 4.93 -6.11 -2.96
N GLY A 462 3.84 -5.39 -3.20
CA GLY A 462 2.56 -5.89 -3.69
C GLY A 462 1.40 -5.46 -2.79
N ALA A 463 0.18 -5.62 -3.29
CA ALA A 463 -1.02 -5.32 -2.53
C ALA A 463 -1.24 -6.31 -1.38
N GLN A 464 -1.74 -5.82 -0.25
CA GLN A 464 -2.20 -6.66 0.85
C GLN A 464 -3.38 -7.55 0.40
N GLN A 465 -3.52 -8.72 0.98
CA GLN A 465 -4.66 -9.60 0.70
C GLN A 465 -5.97 -9.03 1.26
N GLY A 466 -7.09 -9.59 0.85
CA GLY A 466 -8.42 -9.15 1.27
C GLY A 466 -8.93 -7.96 0.48
N TRP A 467 -9.65 -7.04 1.13
CA TRP A 467 -10.24 -5.84 0.49
C TRP A 467 -9.33 -4.61 0.61
N SER A 468 -8.10 -4.74 0.16
CA SER A 468 -7.03 -3.76 0.37
C SER A 468 -7.07 -2.56 -0.58
N MET A 469 -7.99 -2.52 -1.54
CA MET A 469 -8.17 -1.41 -2.48
C MET A 469 -9.59 -1.37 -3.04
N ARG A 470 -9.92 -0.37 -3.86
CA ARG A 470 -11.24 -0.25 -4.50
C ARG A 470 -11.62 -1.54 -5.22
N SER A 471 -12.81 -2.05 -4.95
CA SER A 471 -13.33 -3.31 -5.52
C SER A 471 -12.46 -4.55 -5.22
N GLY A 472 -11.74 -4.53 -4.10
CA GLY A 472 -11.06 -5.68 -3.51
C GLY A 472 -9.63 -5.90 -3.98
N ASP A 473 -9.37 -5.99 -5.28
CA ASP A 473 -8.05 -6.31 -5.83
C ASP A 473 -7.68 -5.50 -7.09
N TYR A 474 -6.50 -5.76 -7.66
CA TYR A 474 -6.00 -5.05 -8.85
C TYR A 474 -6.80 -5.36 -10.13
N LYS A 475 -7.53 -6.47 -10.19
CA LYS A 475 -8.48 -6.81 -11.27
C LYS A 475 -9.86 -6.16 -11.08
N ARG A 476 -10.12 -5.63 -9.89
CA ARG A 476 -11.37 -4.97 -9.49
C ARG A 476 -12.62 -5.84 -9.60
N ASN A 477 -12.51 -7.10 -9.28
CA ASN A 477 -13.61 -8.07 -9.38
C ASN A 477 -14.76 -7.82 -8.40
N ALA A 478 -14.54 -7.01 -7.37
CA ALA A 478 -15.53 -6.63 -6.35
C ALA A 478 -16.21 -7.85 -5.67
N ARG A 479 -15.45 -8.92 -5.45
CA ARG A 479 -15.93 -10.15 -4.80
C ARG A 479 -15.10 -10.47 -3.55
N LYS A 480 -15.76 -11.07 -2.57
CA LYS A 480 -15.09 -11.68 -1.41
C LYS A 480 -14.19 -12.83 -1.88
N LYS A 481 -12.96 -12.86 -1.41
CA LYS A 481 -11.96 -13.89 -1.76
C LYS A 481 -12.10 -15.15 -0.91
#